data_bcc92720ae344f256ea1fd402d6ea97e
#
_entry.id   bcc92720ae344f256ea1fd402d6ea97e
#
_cell.length_a   1.000
_cell.length_b   1.000
_cell.length_c   1.000
_cell.angle_alpha   90.00
_cell.angle_beta   90.00
_cell.angle_gamma   90.00
#
_symmetry.space_group_name_H-M   'P 1'
#
loop_
_entity.id
_entity.type
_entity.pdbx_description
1 polymer ?
#
loop_
_entity_poly.entity_id
_entity_poly.type
_entity_poly.pdbx_seq_one_letter_code
_entity_poly.pdbx_strand_id
1 'polypeptide(L)'
;MKKIINRRSAIKTISKVAALSFGFPYINRGSFQLFASSTDRYSAKVIELVTENLVIDMLGLLSLNGETRKRWGPDGKGISNSDIKIFKSSGINVFHNAYGVGGKTQTEAKMNVLNYVGNLNGFIANRPDVFMRIDSIKDMQEVMKNRKTGVMIGVQNADHFISPDDVNLFNDLGQRVSQLTYNSRNMIGNGATERMDGGISDFGESIIKRMNEVGMAIDVSHCGDQTTLDAFDISNKPVLITHSNVRSLNPKHPRCKTDEAIIKMAKAGSVVGITNVRNFVKATEPTTIEHLLDQYDHVRDLVGSEHLGVGSDIDLYGYDAMPKKQYDALKAMYKGSYAFREKIDIEGIDHPKRMFDLTAGLIRRKYSNREIRGILGQNFKRVLANIWKD
;
A
#
# COMPACT_ATOMS: atom_id res chain seq x y z
N MET A 1 20.18 37.27 22.22
CA MET A 1 19.57 36.14 22.96
C MET A 1 18.30 35.67 22.23
N LYS A 2 18.33 34.54 21.55
CA LYS A 2 17.13 33.97 20.89
C LYS A 2 16.32 33.20 21.95
N LYS A 3 15.08 33.64 22.23
CA LYS A 3 14.13 32.96 23.10
C LYS A 3 13.78 31.58 22.48
N ILE A 4 14.14 30.50 23.16
CA ILE A 4 13.69 29.16 22.83
C ILE A 4 12.23 29.05 23.28
N ILE A 5 11.33 28.98 22.31
CA ILE A 5 9.90 28.75 22.57
C ILE A 5 9.70 27.26 22.83
N ASN A 6 9.21 26.87 24.01
CA ASN A 6 8.96 25.49 24.35
C ASN A 6 7.64 24.99 23.72
N ARG A 7 7.47 23.66 23.69
CA ARG A 7 6.39 22.94 23.00
C ARG A 7 4.96 23.39 23.42
N ARG A 8 4.78 23.79 24.68
CA ARG A 8 3.49 24.28 25.21
C ARG A 8 3.14 25.70 24.76
N SER A 9 4.14 26.55 24.59
CA SER A 9 3.89 27.93 24.10
C SER A 9 3.65 27.94 22.58
N ALA A 10 4.28 27.01 21.80
CA ALA A 10 4.00 26.88 20.37
C ALA A 10 2.56 26.41 20.12
N ILE A 11 2.07 25.42 20.90
CA ILE A 11 0.68 24.93 20.81
C ILE A 11 -0.33 26.02 21.20
N LYS A 12 -0.05 26.79 22.26
CA LYS A 12 -0.92 27.92 22.67
C LYS A 12 -0.92 29.07 21.68
N THR A 13 0.18 29.30 20.96
CA THR A 13 0.27 30.32 19.91
C THR A 13 -0.51 29.87 18.66
N ILE A 14 -0.44 28.61 18.30
CA ILE A 14 -1.24 28.01 17.20
C ILE A 14 -2.74 28.10 17.53
N SER A 15 -3.15 27.80 18.75
CA SER A 15 -4.55 27.89 19.18
C SER A 15 -5.09 29.32 19.22
N LYS A 16 -4.24 30.30 19.52
CA LYS A 16 -4.62 31.75 19.50
C LYS A 16 -4.69 32.31 18.08
N VAL A 17 -3.88 31.81 17.15
CA VAL A 17 -3.92 32.19 15.74
C VAL A 17 -5.15 31.59 15.04
N ALA A 18 -5.56 30.37 15.42
CA ALA A 18 -6.78 29.76 14.90
C ALA A 18 -8.08 30.50 15.29
N ALA A 19 -8.08 31.24 16.42
CA ALA A 19 -9.24 32.02 16.87
C ALA A 19 -9.40 33.39 16.18
N LEU A 20 -8.40 33.83 15.41
CA LEU A 20 -8.42 35.13 14.69
C LEU A 20 -8.64 34.98 13.16
N SER A 21 -8.85 33.77 12.64
CA SER A 21 -8.90 33.53 11.20
C SER A 21 -10.31 33.46 10.58
N PHE A 22 -11.31 34.08 11.20
CA PHE A 22 -12.56 34.42 10.50
C PHE A 22 -12.36 35.75 9.73
N GLY A 23 -11.71 35.68 8.56
CA GLY A 23 -11.69 36.85 7.73
C GLY A 23 -10.68 37.00 6.61
N PHE A 24 -9.65 36.11 6.47
CA PHE A 24 -8.69 36.27 5.36
C PHE A 24 -8.20 34.92 4.79
N PRO A 25 -8.43 34.63 3.50
CA PRO A 25 -7.97 33.42 2.86
C PRO A 25 -6.48 33.42 2.43
N TYR A 26 -5.64 34.31 2.97
CA TYR A 26 -4.30 34.56 2.42
C TYR A 26 -3.10 34.30 3.33
N ILE A 27 -3.25 33.72 4.54
CA ILE A 27 -2.15 33.72 5.53
C ILE A 27 -1.34 32.43 5.62
N ASN A 28 -1.41 31.50 4.69
CA ASN A 28 -0.62 30.26 4.84
C ASN A 28 0.13 29.81 3.59
N ARG A 29 0.98 30.70 3.02
CA ARG A 29 1.87 30.38 1.90
C ARG A 29 3.30 30.00 2.34
N GLY A 30 3.56 29.83 3.62
CA GLY A 30 4.86 29.44 4.15
C GLY A 30 5.15 27.94 3.98
N SER A 31 6.43 27.58 3.81
CA SER A 31 6.91 26.20 3.93
C SER A 31 7.43 25.97 5.34
N PHE A 32 7.12 24.82 5.92
CA PHE A 32 7.49 24.45 7.29
C PHE A 32 8.32 23.17 7.29
N GLN A 33 9.25 23.08 8.22
CA GLN A 33 9.96 21.84 8.48
C GLN A 33 9.10 20.92 9.36
N LEU A 34 8.95 19.65 8.99
CA LEU A 34 8.24 18.63 9.78
C LEU A 34 8.86 18.47 11.18
N PHE A 35 10.20 18.56 11.24
CA PHE A 35 10.98 18.53 12.47
C PHE A 35 12.12 19.55 12.37
N ALA A 36 12.61 20.04 13.51
CA ALA A 36 13.70 21.02 13.55
C ALA A 36 14.99 20.55 12.84
N SER A 37 15.19 19.24 12.70
CA SER A 37 16.32 18.63 11.99
C SER A 37 16.03 18.25 10.53
N SER A 38 14.83 18.53 10.02
CA SER A 38 14.46 18.18 8.65
C SER A 38 14.93 19.24 7.67
N THR A 39 15.52 18.81 6.54
CA THR A 39 15.82 19.68 5.39
C THR A 39 14.59 19.90 4.50
N ASP A 40 13.62 18.97 4.55
CA ASP A 40 12.42 19.02 3.72
C ASP A 40 11.42 20.02 4.26
N ARG A 41 10.85 20.82 3.36
CA ARG A 41 9.87 21.83 3.68
C ARG A 41 8.57 21.57 2.95
N TYR A 42 7.49 21.46 3.69
CA TYR A 42 6.15 21.29 3.17
C TYR A 42 5.24 22.44 3.61
N SER A 43 4.22 22.74 2.81
CA SER A 43 3.21 23.72 3.24
C SER A 43 2.43 23.18 4.45
N ALA A 44 1.90 24.08 5.28
CA ALA A 44 1.08 23.71 6.43
C ALA A 44 -0.09 22.80 6.01
N LYS A 45 -0.67 23.04 4.82
CA LYS A 45 -1.75 22.25 4.25
C LYS A 45 -1.32 20.81 3.94
N VAL A 46 -0.13 20.60 3.37
CA VAL A 46 0.41 19.26 3.13
C VAL A 46 0.62 18.53 4.44
N ILE A 47 1.22 19.20 5.42
CA ILE A 47 1.47 18.62 6.75
C ILE A 47 0.14 18.22 7.39
N GLU A 48 -0.86 19.10 7.42
CA GLU A 48 -2.19 18.82 7.96
C GLU A 48 -2.85 17.62 7.29
N LEU A 49 -2.87 17.58 5.94
CA LEU A 49 -3.52 16.51 5.21
C LEU A 49 -2.91 15.14 5.47
N VAL A 50 -1.61 15.05 5.71
CA VAL A 50 -0.94 13.78 6.00
C VAL A 50 -1.02 13.43 7.49
N THR A 51 -0.82 14.39 8.40
CA THR A 51 -0.68 14.09 9.84
C THR A 51 -2.01 13.95 10.58
N GLU A 52 -3.06 14.63 10.10
CA GLU A 52 -4.38 14.63 10.76
C GLU A 52 -5.38 13.66 10.12
N ASN A 53 -4.96 12.91 9.11
CA ASN A 53 -5.82 11.95 8.43
C ASN A 53 -5.21 10.55 8.43
N LEU A 54 -6.08 9.55 8.27
CA LEU A 54 -5.65 8.17 8.11
C LEU A 54 -4.93 8.00 6.77
N VAL A 55 -3.68 7.55 6.82
CA VAL A 55 -2.87 7.19 5.65
C VAL A 55 -2.65 5.68 5.65
N ILE A 56 -3.10 5.03 4.59
CA ILE A 56 -2.95 3.58 4.36
C ILE A 56 -2.09 3.36 3.12
N ASP A 57 -1.05 2.57 3.24
CA ASP A 57 -0.28 2.07 2.10
C ASP A 57 -0.67 0.60 1.88
N MET A 58 -1.46 0.34 0.83
CA MET A 58 -2.04 -0.99 0.55
C MET A 58 -1.07 -1.97 -0.11
N LEU A 59 0.19 -1.58 -0.27
CA LEU A 59 1.35 -2.45 -0.28
C LEU A 59 2.57 -1.65 0.19
N GLY A 60 2.61 -1.37 1.47
CA GLY A 60 3.74 -0.78 2.15
C GLY A 60 4.52 -1.87 2.88
N LEU A 61 5.74 -2.15 2.43
CA LEU A 61 6.58 -3.12 3.13
C LEU A 61 6.96 -2.58 4.51
N LEU A 62 6.73 -3.40 5.55
CA LEU A 62 7.03 -3.04 6.94
C LEU A 62 8.54 -3.16 7.18
N SER A 63 9.32 -2.34 6.50
CA SER A 63 10.76 -2.21 6.67
C SER A 63 11.24 -0.82 6.26
N LEU A 64 12.43 -0.44 6.73
CA LEU A 64 13.12 0.74 6.20
C LEU A 64 13.86 0.35 4.91
N ASN A 65 14.56 -0.78 4.96
CA ASN A 65 15.20 -1.49 3.85
C ASN A 65 15.53 -2.93 4.30
N GLY A 66 16.02 -3.76 3.37
CA GLY A 66 16.34 -5.16 3.65
C GLY A 66 17.40 -5.38 4.74
N GLU A 67 18.35 -4.47 4.94
CA GLU A 67 19.37 -4.57 6.00
C GLU A 67 18.78 -4.29 7.38
N THR A 68 17.98 -3.23 7.50
CA THR A 68 17.29 -2.93 8.76
C THR A 68 16.33 -4.03 9.14
N ARG A 69 15.65 -4.65 8.17
CA ARG A 69 14.76 -5.78 8.41
C ARG A 69 15.50 -6.99 8.99
N LYS A 70 16.70 -7.31 8.48
CA LYS A 70 17.56 -8.36 9.04
C LYS A 70 18.00 -8.03 10.47
N ARG A 71 18.42 -6.79 10.71
CA ARG A 71 18.84 -6.31 12.04
C ARG A 71 17.72 -6.39 13.07
N TRP A 72 16.47 -6.09 12.67
CA TRP A 72 15.32 -6.18 13.58
C TRP A 72 15.07 -7.59 14.08
N GLY A 73 15.43 -8.58 13.26
CA GLY A 73 15.17 -9.99 13.58
C GLY A 73 13.69 -10.37 13.47
N PRO A 74 13.37 -11.63 13.66
CA PRO A 74 11.99 -12.12 13.56
C PRO A 74 11.11 -11.62 14.72
N ASP A 75 11.69 -11.24 15.85
CA ASP A 75 11.00 -10.80 17.06
C ASP A 75 10.96 -9.27 17.24
N GLY A 76 11.53 -8.50 16.33
CA GLY A 76 11.53 -7.04 16.39
C GLY A 76 12.39 -6.41 17.48
N LYS A 77 13.18 -7.20 18.23
CA LYS A 77 14.02 -6.66 19.32
C LYS A 77 15.12 -5.74 18.84
N GLY A 78 15.60 -5.94 17.60
CA GLY A 78 16.63 -5.09 16.99
C GLY A 78 16.13 -3.73 16.48
N ILE A 79 14.84 -3.38 16.67
CA ILE A 79 14.29 -2.08 16.27
C ILE A 79 14.82 -0.99 17.20
N SER A 80 15.48 0.01 16.63
CA SER A 80 16.00 1.15 17.37
C SER A 80 14.99 2.29 17.49
N ASN A 81 15.21 3.21 18.43
CA ASN A 81 14.39 4.42 18.55
C ASN A 81 14.48 5.31 17.29
N SER A 82 15.62 5.28 16.57
CA SER A 82 15.76 5.98 15.31
C SER A 82 14.86 5.38 14.22
N ASP A 83 14.75 4.06 14.13
CA ASP A 83 13.86 3.39 13.18
C ASP A 83 12.40 3.76 13.46
N ILE A 84 11.98 3.71 14.72
CA ILE A 84 10.63 4.11 15.15
C ILE A 84 10.33 5.56 14.75
N LYS A 85 11.31 6.45 14.92
CA LYS A 85 11.17 7.85 14.54
C LYS A 85 10.95 8.00 13.03
N ILE A 86 11.63 7.19 12.21
CA ILE A 86 11.46 7.20 10.75
C ILE A 86 10.04 6.72 10.38
N PHE A 87 9.56 5.60 10.92
CA PHE A 87 8.18 5.15 10.71
C PHE A 87 7.17 6.23 11.06
N LYS A 88 7.26 6.81 12.25
CA LYS A 88 6.36 7.86 12.71
C LYS A 88 6.45 9.15 11.87
N SER A 89 7.61 9.42 11.27
CA SER A 89 7.81 10.60 10.43
C SER A 89 7.29 10.41 9.00
N SER A 90 7.01 9.17 8.58
CA SER A 90 6.51 8.89 7.24
C SER A 90 5.08 9.37 7.00
N GLY A 91 4.31 9.56 8.07
CA GLY A 91 2.89 9.88 8.00
C GLY A 91 2.00 8.68 7.68
N ILE A 92 2.57 7.50 7.38
CA ILE A 92 1.79 6.28 7.11
C ILE A 92 1.34 5.69 8.45
N ASN A 93 0.03 5.52 8.59
CA ASN A 93 -0.56 4.95 9.80
C ASN A 93 -0.75 3.44 9.69
N VAL A 94 -1.11 2.93 8.51
CA VAL A 94 -1.35 1.51 8.27
C VAL A 94 -0.54 1.02 7.08
N PHE A 95 0.25 -0.01 7.30
CA PHE A 95 0.98 -0.75 6.27
C PHE A 95 0.24 -2.06 6.02
N HIS A 96 -0.23 -2.28 4.80
CA HIS A 96 -0.56 -3.62 4.34
C HIS A 96 0.74 -4.32 3.98
N ASN A 97 1.21 -5.16 4.90
CA ASN A 97 2.45 -5.90 4.73
C ASN A 97 2.13 -7.26 4.10
N ALA A 98 2.46 -7.42 2.83
CA ALA A 98 2.22 -8.63 2.08
C ALA A 98 3.45 -9.03 1.26
N TYR A 99 3.78 -10.31 1.27
CA TYR A 99 4.86 -10.89 0.48
C TYR A 99 4.34 -12.02 -0.41
N GLY A 100 5.03 -12.25 -1.53
CA GLY A 100 4.83 -13.42 -2.37
C GLY A 100 5.44 -14.64 -1.70
N VAL A 101 4.65 -15.34 -0.88
CA VAL A 101 5.06 -16.55 -0.18
C VAL A 101 4.51 -17.75 -0.92
N GLY A 102 5.38 -18.61 -1.42
CA GLY A 102 5.02 -19.83 -2.14
C GLY A 102 5.84 -21.03 -1.66
N GLY A 103 5.76 -22.12 -2.38
CA GLY A 103 6.52 -23.35 -2.14
C GLY A 103 6.60 -24.19 -3.43
N LYS A 104 7.40 -25.25 -3.43
CA LYS A 104 7.46 -26.20 -4.55
C LYS A 104 6.20 -27.07 -4.63
N THR A 105 5.49 -27.19 -3.53
CA THR A 105 4.19 -27.87 -3.41
C THR A 105 3.23 -26.98 -2.64
N GLN A 106 1.91 -27.22 -2.76
CA GLN A 106 0.91 -26.49 -1.98
C GLN A 106 1.11 -26.68 -0.46
N THR A 107 1.49 -27.89 -0.02
CA THR A 107 1.78 -28.15 1.39
C THR A 107 2.96 -27.30 1.89
N GLU A 108 4.03 -27.20 1.10
CA GLU A 108 5.17 -26.34 1.42
C GLU A 108 4.76 -24.86 1.43
N ALA A 109 3.97 -24.42 0.45
CA ALA A 109 3.43 -23.05 0.42
C ALA A 109 2.60 -22.76 1.68
N LYS A 110 1.71 -23.68 2.08
CA LYS A 110 0.91 -23.55 3.31
C LYS A 110 1.78 -23.40 4.56
N MET A 111 2.81 -24.25 4.71
CA MET A 111 3.73 -24.19 5.83
C MET A 111 4.54 -22.88 5.84
N ASN A 112 4.99 -22.44 4.67
CA ASN A 112 5.73 -21.17 4.55
C ASN A 112 4.85 -19.97 4.92
N VAL A 113 3.58 -19.95 4.50
CA VAL A 113 2.64 -18.88 4.88
C VAL A 113 2.29 -18.94 6.36
N LEU A 114 2.10 -20.14 6.95
CA LEU A 114 1.93 -20.29 8.41
C LEU A 114 3.12 -19.68 9.18
N ASN A 115 4.34 -20.00 8.76
CA ASN A 115 5.56 -19.42 9.35
C ASN A 115 5.61 -17.90 9.17
N TYR A 116 5.26 -17.37 7.99
CA TYR A 116 5.22 -15.94 7.73
C TYR A 116 4.23 -15.22 8.64
N VAL A 117 2.98 -15.70 8.70
CA VAL A 117 1.92 -15.11 9.53
C VAL A 117 2.25 -15.23 11.01
N GLY A 118 2.76 -16.38 11.45
CA GLY A 118 3.20 -16.60 12.84
C GLY A 118 4.33 -15.65 13.25
N ASN A 119 5.37 -15.53 12.41
CA ASN A 119 6.49 -14.61 12.65
C ASN A 119 6.04 -13.14 12.70
N LEU A 120 5.14 -12.73 11.80
CA LEU A 120 4.65 -11.36 11.78
C LEU A 120 3.77 -11.04 12.99
N ASN A 121 2.92 -11.98 13.41
CA ASN A 121 2.16 -11.86 14.66
C ASN A 121 3.08 -11.73 15.88
N GLY A 122 4.12 -12.57 15.97
CA GLY A 122 5.13 -12.50 17.02
C GLY A 122 5.88 -11.15 17.02
N PHE A 123 6.27 -10.69 15.84
CA PHE A 123 6.94 -9.39 15.66
C PHE A 123 6.09 -8.22 16.17
N ILE A 124 4.79 -8.20 15.82
CA ILE A 124 3.85 -7.17 16.28
C ILE A 124 3.65 -7.26 17.80
N ALA A 125 3.45 -8.48 18.33
CA ALA A 125 3.20 -8.73 19.74
C ALA A 125 4.39 -8.38 20.64
N ASN A 126 5.62 -8.53 20.15
CA ASN A 126 6.84 -8.18 20.88
C ASN A 126 7.10 -6.66 20.92
N ARG A 127 6.45 -5.87 20.09
CA ARG A 127 6.60 -4.41 20.06
C ARG A 127 5.25 -3.69 20.08
N PRO A 128 4.41 -3.94 21.09
CA PRO A 128 3.09 -3.33 21.23
C PRO A 128 3.16 -1.82 21.51
N ASP A 129 4.34 -1.32 21.89
CA ASP A 129 4.65 0.11 22.03
C ASP A 129 4.70 0.84 20.67
N VAL A 130 4.98 0.11 19.57
CA VAL A 130 5.16 0.65 18.23
C VAL A 130 4.05 0.20 17.30
N PHE A 131 3.76 -1.11 17.27
CA PHE A 131 2.89 -1.73 16.29
C PHE A 131 1.55 -2.17 16.88
N MET A 132 0.57 -2.26 15.99
CA MET A 132 -0.74 -2.83 16.28
C MET A 132 -1.23 -3.59 15.05
N ARG A 133 -1.70 -4.83 15.23
CA ARG A 133 -2.32 -5.57 14.13
C ARG A 133 -3.67 -4.94 13.76
N ILE A 134 -3.97 -4.91 12.48
CA ILE A 134 -5.22 -4.38 11.94
C ILE A 134 -6.07 -5.56 11.47
N ASP A 135 -7.11 -5.86 12.20
CA ASP A 135 -8.08 -6.91 11.89
C ASP A 135 -9.48 -6.36 11.55
N SER A 136 -9.74 -5.09 11.91
CA SER A 136 -11.03 -4.43 11.74
C SER A 136 -10.88 -2.93 11.44
N ILE A 137 -11.99 -2.31 11.04
CA ILE A 137 -12.04 -0.84 10.84
C ILE A 137 -11.85 -0.09 12.15
N LYS A 138 -12.26 -0.69 13.28
CA LYS A 138 -12.05 -0.12 14.61
C LYS A 138 -10.56 -0.03 14.96
N ASP A 139 -9.75 -1.02 14.57
CA ASP A 139 -8.30 -1.01 14.80
C ASP A 139 -7.62 0.15 14.10
N MET A 140 -8.08 0.53 12.89
CA MET A 140 -7.56 1.71 12.19
C MET A 140 -7.80 3.01 12.97
N GLN A 141 -8.93 3.11 13.69
CA GLN A 141 -9.24 4.27 14.54
C GLN A 141 -8.35 4.27 15.79
N GLU A 142 -8.15 3.10 16.40
CA GLU A 142 -7.28 2.94 17.57
C GLU A 142 -5.80 3.23 17.22
N VAL A 143 -5.32 2.85 16.05
CA VAL A 143 -3.98 3.20 15.56
C VAL A 143 -3.79 4.73 15.54
N MET A 144 -4.74 5.46 14.98
CA MET A 144 -4.70 6.93 14.93
C MET A 144 -4.69 7.54 16.34
N LYS A 145 -5.59 7.08 17.20
CA LYS A 145 -5.73 7.56 18.58
C LYS A 145 -4.47 7.31 19.41
N ASN A 146 -3.90 6.12 19.30
CA ASN A 146 -2.75 5.68 20.07
C ASN A 146 -1.41 6.03 19.42
N ARG A 147 -1.41 6.62 18.20
CA ARG A 147 -0.21 6.98 17.42
C ARG A 147 0.75 5.80 17.23
N LYS A 148 0.20 4.61 17.00
CA LYS A 148 0.94 3.40 16.65
C LYS A 148 1.05 3.27 15.13
N THR A 149 1.85 2.32 14.69
CA THR A 149 1.88 1.87 13.30
C THR A 149 1.03 0.63 13.17
N GLY A 150 -0.02 0.71 12.36
CA GLY A 150 -0.90 -0.40 12.05
C GLY A 150 -0.27 -1.34 11.03
N VAL A 151 -0.44 -2.64 11.24
CA VAL A 151 0.05 -3.70 10.35
C VAL A 151 -1.11 -4.58 9.95
N MET A 152 -1.52 -4.48 8.69
CA MET A 152 -2.49 -5.37 8.06
C MET A 152 -1.72 -6.53 7.43
N ILE A 153 -2.05 -7.77 7.80
CA ILE A 153 -1.38 -8.96 7.29
C ILE A 153 -2.02 -9.38 5.97
N GLY A 154 -1.19 -9.47 4.92
CA GLY A 154 -1.60 -9.98 3.62
C GLY A 154 -0.62 -10.99 3.05
N VAL A 155 -1.04 -11.70 2.01
CA VAL A 155 -0.23 -12.64 1.24
C VAL A 155 -0.44 -12.37 -0.25
N GLN A 156 0.66 -12.19 -1.00
CA GLN A 156 0.61 -11.93 -2.45
C GLN A 156 0.64 -13.21 -3.28
N ASN A 157 -0.03 -14.25 -2.82
CA ASN A 157 -0.28 -15.51 -3.54
C ASN A 157 -1.27 -16.32 -2.72
N ALA A 158 -2.10 -17.12 -3.35
CA ALA A 158 -3.06 -17.97 -2.67
C ALA A 158 -2.77 -19.48 -2.80
N ASP A 159 -1.53 -19.86 -3.15
CA ASP A 159 -1.09 -21.26 -3.22
C ASP A 159 -1.23 -22.04 -1.91
N HIS A 160 -1.29 -21.32 -0.79
CA HIS A 160 -1.44 -21.90 0.54
C HIS A 160 -2.87 -22.37 0.85
N PHE A 161 -3.85 -22.01 0.06
CA PHE A 161 -5.20 -22.55 0.16
C PHE A 161 -5.27 -23.89 -0.59
N ILE A 162 -5.21 -24.98 0.14
CA ILE A 162 -5.33 -26.35 -0.40
C ILE A 162 -6.81 -26.74 -0.48
N SER A 163 -7.63 -26.14 0.37
CA SER A 163 -9.08 -26.29 0.40
C SER A 163 -9.74 -24.96 0.80
N PRO A 164 -11.04 -24.76 0.58
CA PRO A 164 -11.76 -23.57 1.06
C PRO A 164 -11.66 -23.37 2.59
N ASP A 165 -11.52 -24.45 3.38
CA ASP A 165 -11.38 -24.35 4.84
C ASP A 165 -10.08 -23.68 5.27
N ASP A 166 -9.05 -23.69 4.43
CA ASP A 166 -7.81 -22.98 4.72
C ASP A 166 -8.01 -21.46 4.78
N VAL A 167 -8.98 -20.95 4.03
CA VAL A 167 -9.33 -19.52 4.10
C VAL A 167 -9.75 -19.14 5.53
N ASN A 168 -10.52 -20.00 6.21
CA ASN A 168 -10.91 -19.78 7.62
C ASN A 168 -9.67 -19.76 8.51
N LEU A 169 -8.83 -20.79 8.41
CA LEU A 169 -7.63 -20.92 9.21
C LEU A 169 -6.76 -19.66 9.12
N PHE A 170 -6.47 -19.21 7.92
CA PHE A 170 -5.61 -18.03 7.75
C PHE A 170 -6.29 -16.72 8.15
N ASN A 171 -7.62 -16.61 7.96
CA ASN A 171 -8.39 -15.48 8.47
C ASN A 171 -8.35 -15.42 10.01
N ASP A 172 -8.51 -16.55 10.69
CA ASP A 172 -8.43 -16.66 12.16
C ASP A 172 -7.02 -16.32 12.68
N LEU A 173 -5.98 -16.62 11.90
CA LEU A 173 -4.60 -16.24 12.19
C LEU A 173 -4.30 -14.75 11.92
N GLY A 174 -5.24 -14.01 11.36
CA GLY A 174 -5.13 -12.57 11.14
C GLY A 174 -4.77 -12.14 9.72
N GLN A 175 -4.73 -13.07 8.74
CA GLN A 175 -4.61 -12.68 7.34
C GLN A 175 -5.91 -11.98 6.89
N ARG A 176 -5.82 -10.74 6.43
CA ARG A 176 -6.98 -9.92 6.05
C ARG A 176 -7.11 -9.68 4.55
N VAL A 177 -6.03 -9.87 3.82
CA VAL A 177 -5.99 -9.72 2.36
C VAL A 177 -5.26 -10.92 1.76
N SER A 178 -5.80 -11.51 0.71
CA SER A 178 -5.10 -12.52 -0.10
C SER A 178 -5.19 -12.16 -1.57
N GLN A 179 -4.02 -12.12 -2.21
CA GLN A 179 -3.94 -12.03 -3.65
C GLN A 179 -4.12 -13.41 -4.26
N LEU A 180 -4.86 -13.50 -5.38
CA LEU A 180 -5.22 -14.79 -5.97
C LEU A 180 -4.03 -15.50 -6.61
N THR A 181 -3.20 -14.76 -7.36
CA THR A 181 -2.02 -15.32 -8.06
C THR A 181 -0.82 -14.36 -7.93
N TYR A 182 0.42 -14.85 -8.09
CA TYR A 182 1.61 -14.01 -8.14
C TYR A 182 2.36 -14.22 -9.46
N ASN A 183 2.10 -13.38 -10.44
CA ASN A 183 2.73 -13.36 -11.77
C ASN A 183 2.55 -14.62 -12.63
N SER A 184 2.62 -15.81 -12.02
CA SER A 184 2.49 -17.11 -12.68
C SER A 184 1.16 -17.76 -12.35
N ARG A 185 0.81 -18.78 -13.13
CA ARG A 185 -0.36 -19.61 -12.91
C ARG A 185 -0.23 -20.40 -11.59
N ASN A 186 -1.34 -20.52 -10.87
CA ASN A 186 -1.53 -21.44 -9.75
C ASN A 186 -2.86 -22.20 -9.90
N MET A 187 -3.32 -22.89 -8.84
CA MET A 187 -4.58 -23.65 -8.88
C MET A 187 -5.83 -22.76 -9.00
N ILE A 188 -5.74 -21.48 -8.65
CA ILE A 188 -6.86 -20.53 -8.63
C ILE A 188 -7.06 -19.89 -10.00
N GLY A 189 -5.97 -19.47 -10.66
CA GLY A 189 -6.04 -18.75 -11.91
C GLY A 189 -4.67 -18.44 -12.50
N ASN A 190 -4.60 -17.45 -13.37
CA ASN A 190 -3.39 -17.08 -14.10
C ASN A 190 -2.85 -15.73 -13.62
N GLY A 191 -1.51 -15.66 -13.51
CA GLY A 191 -0.82 -14.44 -13.18
C GLY A 191 -0.54 -13.55 -14.41
N ALA A 192 -0.22 -12.29 -14.14
CA ALA A 192 -0.05 -11.26 -15.18
C ALA A 192 1.07 -11.54 -16.18
N THR A 193 2.04 -12.41 -15.86
CA THR A 193 3.15 -12.74 -16.77
C THR A 193 2.98 -14.10 -17.48
N GLU A 194 1.81 -14.72 -17.35
CA GLU A 194 1.50 -15.91 -18.13
C GLU A 194 1.25 -15.58 -19.60
N ARG A 195 1.66 -16.48 -20.48
CA ARG A 195 1.46 -16.32 -21.93
C ARG A 195 0.00 -16.44 -22.32
N MET A 196 -0.75 -17.29 -21.62
CA MET A 196 -2.17 -17.52 -21.81
C MET A 196 -2.87 -17.36 -20.47
N ASP A 197 -3.91 -16.54 -20.44
CA ASP A 197 -4.76 -16.35 -19.27
C ASP A 197 -6.13 -16.97 -19.55
N GLY A 198 -6.39 -18.12 -18.94
CA GLY A 198 -7.65 -18.86 -19.05
C GLY A 198 -8.69 -18.48 -17.99
N GLY A 199 -8.43 -17.44 -17.19
CA GLY A 199 -9.34 -17.00 -16.14
C GLY A 199 -9.22 -17.80 -14.84
N ILE A 200 -10.29 -17.73 -14.04
CA ILE A 200 -10.42 -18.41 -12.74
C ILE A 200 -10.85 -19.88 -12.96
N SER A 201 -10.23 -20.81 -12.22
CA SER A 201 -10.62 -22.21 -12.19
C SER A 201 -11.84 -22.46 -11.29
N ASP A 202 -12.48 -23.66 -11.40
CA ASP A 202 -13.56 -24.07 -10.47
C ASP A 202 -13.09 -24.06 -9.01
N PHE A 203 -11.85 -24.47 -8.77
CA PHE A 203 -11.23 -24.38 -7.45
C PHE A 203 -11.09 -22.91 -7.00
N GLY A 204 -10.62 -22.03 -7.91
CA GLY A 204 -10.51 -20.60 -7.66
C GLY A 204 -11.85 -19.95 -7.32
N GLU A 205 -12.91 -20.31 -8.02
CA GLU A 205 -14.28 -19.85 -7.71
C GLU A 205 -14.69 -20.24 -6.28
N SER A 206 -14.40 -21.49 -5.85
CA SER A 206 -14.69 -21.95 -4.49
C SER A 206 -13.93 -21.18 -3.41
N ILE A 207 -12.66 -20.83 -3.68
CA ILE A 207 -11.84 -20.00 -2.79
C ILE A 207 -12.38 -18.55 -2.72
N ILE A 208 -12.72 -17.92 -3.85
CA ILE A 208 -13.32 -16.59 -3.89
C ILE A 208 -14.60 -16.52 -3.07
N LYS A 209 -15.51 -17.50 -3.26
CA LYS A 209 -16.75 -17.58 -2.48
C LYS A 209 -16.48 -17.69 -0.98
N ARG A 210 -15.49 -18.53 -0.60
CA ARG A 210 -15.13 -18.68 0.81
C ARG A 210 -14.49 -17.41 1.41
N MET A 211 -13.63 -16.71 0.65
CA MET A 211 -13.08 -15.42 1.07
C MET A 211 -14.19 -14.38 1.33
N ASN A 212 -15.20 -14.33 0.45
CA ASN A 212 -16.37 -13.47 0.66
C ASN A 212 -17.16 -13.84 1.92
N GLU A 213 -17.34 -15.14 2.21
CA GLU A 213 -18.05 -15.63 3.37
C GLU A 213 -17.36 -15.27 4.69
N VAL A 214 -16.03 -15.37 4.76
CA VAL A 214 -15.29 -15.03 5.99
C VAL A 214 -14.97 -13.54 6.09
N GLY A 215 -15.06 -12.80 5.00
CA GLY A 215 -14.70 -11.39 4.94
C GLY A 215 -13.22 -11.14 4.72
N MET A 216 -12.49 -12.05 4.09
CA MET A 216 -11.11 -11.83 3.66
C MET A 216 -11.13 -11.05 2.33
N ALA A 217 -10.37 -9.95 2.25
CA ALA A 217 -10.30 -9.13 1.05
C ALA A 217 -9.51 -9.86 -0.07
N ILE A 218 -10.09 -9.84 -1.27
CA ILE A 218 -9.49 -10.40 -2.48
C ILE A 218 -8.68 -9.31 -3.18
N ASP A 219 -7.43 -9.62 -3.56
CA ASP A 219 -6.57 -8.75 -4.37
C ASP A 219 -6.23 -9.41 -5.70
N VAL A 220 -6.31 -8.65 -6.80
CA VAL A 220 -6.00 -9.12 -8.15
C VAL A 220 -4.82 -8.39 -8.78
N SER A 221 -4.00 -7.71 -8.00
CA SER A 221 -2.89 -6.88 -8.50
C SER A 221 -1.93 -7.62 -9.43
N HIS A 222 -1.55 -8.87 -9.13
CA HIS A 222 -0.68 -9.70 -9.97
C HIS A 222 -1.42 -10.68 -10.90
N CYS A 223 -2.75 -10.66 -10.91
CA CYS A 223 -3.53 -11.52 -11.78
C CYS A 223 -3.47 -11.05 -13.25
N GLY A 224 -3.60 -11.99 -14.17
CA GLY A 224 -3.77 -11.70 -15.58
C GLY A 224 -5.11 -10.99 -15.86
N ASP A 225 -5.34 -10.63 -17.10
CA ASP A 225 -6.50 -9.80 -17.46
C ASP A 225 -7.81 -10.56 -17.30
N GLN A 226 -7.90 -11.79 -17.86
CA GLN A 226 -9.12 -12.59 -17.73
C GLN A 226 -9.36 -13.03 -16.28
N THR A 227 -8.31 -13.47 -15.58
CA THR A 227 -8.40 -13.80 -14.15
C THR A 227 -8.90 -12.61 -13.31
N THR A 228 -8.47 -11.39 -13.65
CA THR A 228 -8.94 -10.16 -13.00
C THR A 228 -10.42 -9.92 -13.27
N LEU A 229 -10.87 -10.04 -14.53
CA LEU A 229 -12.26 -9.80 -14.92
C LEU A 229 -13.21 -10.85 -14.31
N ASP A 230 -12.82 -12.12 -14.32
CA ASP A 230 -13.58 -13.23 -13.71
C ASP A 230 -13.74 -13.03 -12.19
N ALA A 231 -12.67 -12.59 -11.51
CA ALA A 231 -12.74 -12.33 -10.08
C ALA A 231 -13.79 -11.25 -9.72
N PHE A 232 -13.95 -10.22 -10.55
CA PHE A 232 -15.01 -9.21 -10.38
C PHE A 232 -16.42 -9.78 -10.65
N ASP A 233 -16.55 -10.76 -11.55
CA ASP A 233 -17.85 -11.36 -11.87
C ASP A 233 -18.29 -12.38 -10.81
N ILE A 234 -17.34 -13.15 -10.27
CA ILE A 234 -17.58 -14.22 -9.30
C ILE A 234 -17.83 -13.66 -7.90
N SER A 235 -17.09 -12.62 -7.51
CA SER A 235 -17.15 -12.07 -6.16
C SER A 235 -18.44 -11.27 -5.92
N ASN A 236 -19.10 -11.55 -4.78
CA ASN A 236 -20.23 -10.75 -4.30
C ASN A 236 -19.82 -9.61 -3.35
N LYS A 237 -18.49 -9.43 -3.14
CA LYS A 237 -17.88 -8.34 -2.38
C LYS A 237 -16.93 -7.57 -3.29
N PRO A 238 -16.60 -6.31 -2.97
CA PRO A 238 -15.59 -5.57 -3.72
C PRO A 238 -14.25 -6.33 -3.77
N VAL A 239 -13.66 -6.44 -4.97
CA VAL A 239 -12.34 -7.01 -5.19
C VAL A 239 -11.33 -5.89 -5.37
N LEU A 240 -10.23 -5.93 -4.64
CA LEU A 240 -9.22 -4.87 -4.63
C LEU A 240 -8.20 -5.04 -5.76
N ILE A 241 -7.67 -3.92 -6.21
CA ILE A 241 -6.37 -3.84 -6.88
C ILE A 241 -5.46 -3.08 -5.91
N THR A 242 -4.78 -3.80 -4.99
CA THR A 242 -4.06 -3.14 -3.90
C THR A 242 -2.87 -2.33 -4.39
N HIS A 243 -2.22 -2.75 -5.51
CA HIS A 243 -1.04 -2.09 -6.09
C HIS A 243 -0.89 -2.40 -7.58
N SER A 244 -1.17 -1.43 -8.42
CA SER A 244 -0.98 -1.54 -9.88
C SER A 244 -0.90 -0.15 -10.51
N ASN A 245 -0.74 -0.11 -11.84
CA ASN A 245 -0.73 1.10 -12.65
C ASN A 245 -1.64 0.92 -13.87
N VAL A 246 -1.81 1.98 -14.63
CA VAL A 246 -2.72 2.03 -15.79
C VAL A 246 -2.00 1.56 -17.05
N ARG A 247 -2.58 0.57 -17.75
CA ARG A 247 -1.99 0.03 -18.97
C ARG A 247 -2.04 1.01 -20.14
N SER A 248 -3.04 1.84 -20.22
CA SER A 248 -3.15 2.88 -21.27
C SER A 248 -1.96 3.85 -21.26
N LEU A 249 -1.34 4.08 -20.07
CA LEU A 249 -0.12 4.89 -19.92
C LEU A 249 1.18 4.08 -20.07
N ASN A 250 1.10 2.74 -19.98
CA ASN A 250 2.23 1.82 -20.20
C ASN A 250 1.78 0.53 -20.91
N PRO A 251 1.46 0.59 -22.22
CA PRO A 251 0.67 -0.43 -22.92
C PRO A 251 1.28 -1.83 -22.97
N LYS A 252 2.61 -1.96 -22.81
CA LYS A 252 3.29 -3.25 -22.91
C LYS A 252 3.56 -3.91 -21.54
N HIS A 253 3.24 -3.23 -20.45
CA HIS A 253 3.59 -3.76 -19.14
C HIS A 253 2.50 -4.71 -18.59
N PRO A 254 2.80 -6.01 -18.38
CA PRO A 254 1.78 -7.00 -18.01
C PRO A 254 1.18 -6.75 -16.62
N ARG A 255 1.91 -6.05 -15.72
CA ARG A 255 1.46 -5.73 -14.36
C ARG A 255 0.47 -4.57 -14.29
N CYS A 256 0.37 -3.77 -15.37
CA CYS A 256 -0.61 -2.68 -15.43
C CYS A 256 -2.00 -3.21 -15.76
N LYS A 257 -3.03 -2.65 -15.15
CA LYS A 257 -4.43 -3.03 -15.40
C LYS A 257 -5.00 -2.28 -16.59
N THR A 258 -5.86 -2.96 -17.34
CA THR A 258 -6.60 -2.35 -18.45
C THR A 258 -7.65 -1.36 -17.93
N ASP A 259 -8.03 -0.39 -18.76
CA ASP A 259 -9.12 0.54 -18.43
C ASP A 259 -10.44 -0.22 -18.20
N GLU A 260 -10.67 -1.31 -18.93
CA GLU A 260 -11.80 -2.21 -18.70
C GLU A 260 -11.84 -2.78 -17.28
N ALA A 261 -10.69 -3.30 -16.79
CA ALA A 261 -10.59 -3.82 -15.44
C ALA A 261 -10.80 -2.71 -14.38
N ILE A 262 -10.28 -1.50 -14.63
CA ILE A 262 -10.46 -0.33 -13.75
C ILE A 262 -11.93 0.10 -13.70
N ILE A 263 -12.60 0.16 -14.84
CA ILE A 263 -14.04 0.48 -14.94
C ILE A 263 -14.88 -0.59 -14.20
N LYS A 264 -14.56 -1.88 -14.38
CA LYS A 264 -15.27 -2.98 -13.73
C LYS A 264 -15.06 -2.95 -12.21
N MET A 265 -13.81 -2.71 -11.77
CA MET A 265 -13.48 -2.47 -10.36
C MET A 265 -14.31 -1.33 -9.75
N ALA A 266 -14.42 -0.19 -10.45
CA ALA A 266 -15.16 0.97 -9.98
C ALA A 266 -16.67 0.69 -9.89
N LYS A 267 -17.26 -0.01 -10.86
CA LYS A 267 -18.65 -0.46 -10.83
C LYS A 267 -18.96 -1.36 -9.63
N ALA A 268 -17.97 -2.16 -9.19
CA ALA A 268 -18.05 -2.97 -7.97
C ALA A 268 -17.80 -2.16 -6.68
N GLY A 269 -17.65 -0.84 -6.76
CA GLY A 269 -17.41 0.06 -5.63
C GLY A 269 -16.02 -0.04 -5.02
N SER A 270 -15.05 -0.65 -5.72
CA SER A 270 -13.71 -0.95 -5.24
C SER A 270 -12.68 0.17 -5.50
N VAL A 271 -11.38 -0.12 -5.25
CA VAL A 271 -10.28 0.85 -5.28
C VAL A 271 -9.03 0.22 -5.89
N VAL A 272 -8.31 1.02 -6.69
CA VAL A 272 -6.95 0.72 -7.15
C VAL A 272 -5.92 1.56 -6.39
N GLY A 273 -4.91 0.89 -5.79
CA GLY A 273 -3.71 1.51 -5.26
C GLY A 273 -2.67 1.71 -6.36
N ILE A 274 -2.19 2.92 -6.53
CA ILE A 274 -1.14 3.23 -7.53
C ILE A 274 0.24 2.89 -6.95
N THR A 275 1.07 2.16 -7.72
CA THR A 275 2.42 1.81 -7.28
C THR A 275 3.47 2.85 -7.66
N ASN A 276 4.55 2.88 -6.89
CA ASN A 276 5.71 3.75 -7.13
C ASN A 276 6.82 3.05 -7.94
N VAL A 277 6.59 1.83 -8.40
CA VAL A 277 7.60 1.07 -9.18
C VAL A 277 7.77 1.68 -10.56
N ARG A 278 8.96 2.20 -10.82
CA ARG A 278 9.31 3.03 -12.00
C ARG A 278 8.86 2.44 -13.34
N ASN A 279 9.17 1.16 -13.57
CA ASN A 279 8.87 0.51 -14.84
C ASN A 279 7.39 0.18 -15.04
N PHE A 280 6.55 0.24 -13.99
CA PHE A 280 5.09 0.13 -14.11
C PHE A 280 4.46 1.49 -14.48
N VAL A 281 5.05 2.57 -13.99
CA VAL A 281 4.55 3.93 -14.25
C VAL A 281 4.78 4.33 -15.70
N LYS A 282 5.98 4.08 -16.24
CA LYS A 282 6.33 4.44 -17.62
C LYS A 282 7.40 3.51 -18.19
N ALA A 283 7.34 3.20 -19.47
CA ALA A 283 8.28 2.29 -20.13
C ALA A 283 9.66 2.91 -20.39
N THR A 284 9.76 4.23 -20.45
CA THR A 284 10.98 4.95 -20.87
C THR A 284 11.38 6.04 -19.89
N GLU A 285 12.66 6.46 -19.95
CA GLU A 285 13.12 7.63 -19.20
C GLU A 285 12.79 8.95 -19.93
N PRO A 286 12.69 10.07 -19.24
CA PRO A 286 12.69 10.15 -17.78
C PRO A 286 11.37 9.63 -17.16
N THR A 287 11.45 9.02 -15.97
CA THR A 287 10.27 8.68 -15.14
C THR A 287 10.37 9.44 -13.83
N THR A 288 9.41 10.30 -13.56
CA THR A 288 9.39 11.23 -12.44
C THR A 288 8.07 11.15 -11.68
N ILE A 289 7.97 11.84 -10.55
CA ILE A 289 6.73 11.97 -9.80
C ILE A 289 5.56 12.52 -10.65
N GLU A 290 5.85 13.37 -11.66
CA GLU A 290 4.78 13.88 -12.54
C GLU A 290 4.13 12.75 -13.36
N HIS A 291 4.93 11.79 -13.86
CA HIS A 291 4.37 10.61 -14.53
C HIS A 291 3.61 9.67 -13.59
N LEU A 292 4.01 9.63 -12.31
CA LEU A 292 3.21 8.94 -11.29
C LEU A 292 1.87 9.67 -11.07
N LEU A 293 1.86 10.99 -11.01
CA LEU A 293 0.62 11.77 -10.88
C LEU A 293 -0.29 11.61 -12.10
N ASP A 294 0.26 11.41 -13.30
CA ASP A 294 -0.53 11.11 -14.49
C ASP A 294 -1.34 9.80 -14.34
N GLN A 295 -0.84 8.81 -13.58
CA GLN A 295 -1.58 7.59 -13.25
C GLN A 295 -2.83 7.90 -12.39
N TYR A 296 -2.69 8.79 -11.41
CA TYR A 296 -3.80 9.26 -10.57
C TYR A 296 -4.81 10.06 -11.40
N ASP A 297 -4.34 10.97 -12.26
CA ASP A 297 -5.22 11.78 -13.12
C ASP A 297 -6.02 10.88 -14.07
N HIS A 298 -5.38 9.88 -14.71
CA HIS A 298 -6.08 8.97 -15.62
C HIS A 298 -7.23 8.22 -14.93
N VAL A 299 -6.97 7.64 -13.75
CA VAL A 299 -8.02 6.90 -13.02
C VAL A 299 -9.12 7.84 -12.53
N ARG A 300 -8.75 9.05 -12.02
CA ARG A 300 -9.75 10.07 -11.64
C ARG A 300 -10.68 10.43 -12.81
N ASP A 301 -10.09 10.68 -13.98
CA ASP A 301 -10.82 11.11 -15.15
C ASP A 301 -11.65 9.97 -15.76
N LEU A 302 -11.22 8.70 -15.58
CA LEU A 302 -11.91 7.51 -16.08
C LEU A 302 -13.09 7.10 -15.20
N VAL A 303 -12.92 7.10 -13.86
CA VAL A 303 -13.88 6.48 -12.93
C VAL A 303 -14.16 7.28 -11.66
N GLY A 304 -13.42 8.36 -11.39
CA GLY A 304 -13.55 9.16 -10.18
C GLY A 304 -12.44 8.90 -9.16
N SER A 305 -12.15 9.94 -8.35
CA SER A 305 -11.09 9.89 -7.33
C SER A 305 -11.42 8.99 -6.14
N GLU A 306 -12.68 8.63 -5.93
CA GLU A 306 -13.15 7.70 -4.90
C GLU A 306 -12.71 6.25 -5.13
N HIS A 307 -12.17 5.95 -6.32
CA HIS A 307 -11.64 4.65 -6.71
C HIS A 307 -10.11 4.60 -6.69
N LEU A 308 -9.45 5.65 -6.18
CA LEU A 308 -8.01 5.77 -6.05
C LEU A 308 -7.52 5.54 -4.62
N GLY A 309 -6.32 4.97 -4.50
CA GLY A 309 -5.59 4.82 -3.26
C GLY A 309 -4.08 4.74 -3.48
N VAL A 310 -3.34 4.44 -2.42
CA VAL A 310 -1.89 4.24 -2.44
C VAL A 310 -1.57 2.77 -2.21
N GLY A 311 -0.74 2.19 -3.08
CA GLY A 311 -0.15 0.88 -2.91
C GLY A 311 1.30 0.93 -3.39
N SER A 312 2.20 1.54 -2.60
CA SER A 312 3.51 2.00 -3.06
C SER A 312 4.41 0.91 -3.61
N ASP A 313 4.27 -0.33 -3.12
CA ASP A 313 5.07 -1.51 -3.49
C ASP A 313 6.57 -1.34 -3.24
N ILE A 314 6.92 -0.53 -2.24
CA ILE A 314 8.29 -0.28 -1.80
C ILE A 314 8.39 -0.22 -0.28
N ASP A 315 9.58 -0.46 0.27
CA ASP A 315 9.86 -0.11 1.68
C ASP A 315 10.09 1.41 1.86
N LEU A 316 10.41 1.85 3.07
CA LEU A 316 10.49 3.29 3.33
C LEU A 316 11.67 3.99 2.65
N TYR A 317 12.75 3.27 2.32
CA TYR A 317 13.89 3.83 1.59
C TYR A 317 13.95 3.43 0.12
N GLY A 318 12.95 2.65 -0.36
CA GLY A 318 12.90 2.16 -1.72
C GLY A 318 13.84 1.01 -2.03
N TYR A 319 13.74 0.50 -3.25
CA TYR A 319 14.54 -0.64 -3.72
C TYR A 319 15.97 -0.23 -4.08
N ASP A 320 16.17 0.98 -4.62
CA ASP A 320 17.48 1.45 -5.06
C ASP A 320 18.47 1.65 -3.89
N ALA A 321 17.96 1.74 -2.67
CA ALA A 321 18.76 1.74 -1.44
C ALA A 321 19.28 0.34 -1.02
N MET A 322 18.91 -0.74 -1.75
CA MET A 322 19.42 -2.08 -1.48
C MET A 322 20.91 -2.22 -1.80
N PRO A 323 21.64 -3.08 -1.06
CA PRO A 323 22.96 -3.52 -1.49
C PRO A 323 22.91 -4.13 -2.89
N LYS A 324 23.87 -3.77 -3.75
CA LYS A 324 23.91 -4.16 -5.17
C LYS A 324 23.64 -5.65 -5.42
N LYS A 325 24.23 -6.54 -4.63
CA LYS A 325 24.04 -7.99 -4.77
C LYS A 325 22.57 -8.42 -4.57
N GLN A 326 21.85 -7.79 -3.62
CA GLN A 326 20.44 -8.08 -3.37
C GLN A 326 19.56 -7.49 -4.46
N TYR A 327 19.89 -6.30 -4.91
CA TYR A 327 19.24 -5.60 -6.01
C TYR A 327 19.34 -6.38 -7.33
N ASP A 328 20.53 -6.85 -7.69
CA ASP A 328 20.74 -7.66 -8.90
C ASP A 328 19.99 -9.00 -8.80
N ALA A 329 19.98 -9.63 -7.63
CA ALA A 329 19.22 -10.86 -7.39
C ALA A 329 17.71 -10.64 -7.51
N LEU A 330 17.18 -9.54 -6.98
CA LEU A 330 15.78 -9.16 -7.14
C LEU A 330 15.41 -9.01 -8.62
N LYS A 331 16.21 -8.28 -9.39
CA LYS A 331 15.95 -8.09 -10.83
C LYS A 331 16.01 -9.41 -11.61
N ALA A 332 16.94 -10.30 -11.27
CA ALA A 332 17.09 -11.60 -11.93
C ALA A 332 15.94 -12.59 -11.62
N MET A 333 15.17 -12.33 -10.54
CA MET A 333 14.06 -13.20 -10.11
C MET A 333 12.84 -13.07 -11.03
N TYR A 334 12.71 -11.96 -11.75
CA TYR A 334 11.55 -11.68 -12.58
C TYR A 334 11.79 -11.97 -14.07
N LYS A 335 10.71 -12.34 -14.78
CA LYS A 335 10.73 -12.54 -16.22
C LYS A 335 11.10 -11.23 -16.95
N GLY A 336 11.69 -11.35 -18.16
CA GLY A 336 12.02 -10.20 -18.99
C GLY A 336 10.84 -9.28 -19.30
N SER A 337 9.60 -9.80 -19.28
CA SER A 337 8.37 -9.01 -19.45
C SER A 337 8.15 -7.97 -18.35
N TYR A 338 8.79 -8.12 -17.20
CA TYR A 338 8.78 -7.10 -16.14
C TYR A 338 9.56 -5.84 -16.50
N ALA A 339 10.47 -5.96 -17.47
CA ALA A 339 11.23 -4.86 -18.07
C ALA A 339 11.92 -3.95 -17.04
N PHE A 340 12.48 -4.50 -15.96
CA PHE A 340 13.23 -3.72 -14.98
C PHE A 340 14.38 -2.99 -15.62
N ARG A 341 14.42 -1.67 -15.41
CA ARG A 341 15.50 -0.78 -15.84
C ARG A 341 16.62 -0.72 -14.80
N GLU A 342 17.60 0.16 -14.99
CA GLU A 342 18.69 0.32 -14.04
C GLU A 342 18.18 0.68 -12.65
N LYS A 343 17.30 1.70 -12.54
CA LYS A 343 16.60 2.08 -11.32
C LYS A 343 15.19 1.49 -11.26
N ILE A 344 14.76 1.04 -10.09
CA ILE A 344 13.40 0.53 -9.82
C ILE A 344 12.53 1.64 -9.22
N ASP A 345 13.10 2.52 -8.40
CA ASP A 345 12.38 3.58 -7.74
C ASP A 345 12.20 4.84 -8.61
N ILE A 346 11.24 5.68 -8.25
CA ILE A 346 11.05 7.01 -8.81
C ILE A 346 11.69 8.01 -7.87
N GLU A 347 12.70 8.74 -8.35
CA GLU A 347 13.39 9.77 -7.59
C GLU A 347 12.43 10.82 -7.05
N GLY A 348 12.60 11.16 -5.77
CA GLY A 348 11.75 12.13 -5.05
C GLY A 348 10.49 11.54 -4.43
N ILE A 349 10.28 10.20 -4.55
CA ILE A 349 9.20 9.47 -3.86
C ILE A 349 9.69 8.14 -3.27
N ASP A 350 10.98 7.91 -3.30
CA ASP A 350 11.72 6.73 -2.83
C ASP A 350 12.29 6.92 -1.41
N HIS A 351 11.62 7.68 -0.57
CA HIS A 351 12.04 8.03 0.77
C HIS A 351 10.87 8.03 1.78
N PRO A 352 11.16 8.03 3.10
CA PRO A 352 10.12 7.88 4.13
C PRO A 352 8.98 8.93 4.06
N LYS A 353 9.21 10.11 3.50
CA LYS A 353 8.21 11.18 3.45
C LYS A 353 7.42 11.23 2.14
N ARG A 354 7.45 10.16 1.34
CA ARG A 354 6.77 10.08 0.04
C ARG A 354 5.28 10.47 0.06
N MET A 355 4.57 10.27 1.18
CA MET A 355 3.17 10.67 1.30
C MET A 355 2.98 12.19 1.31
N PHE A 356 3.96 12.93 1.81
CA PHE A 356 3.94 14.40 1.77
C PHE A 356 4.19 14.91 0.34
N ASP A 357 5.11 14.30 -0.41
CA ASP A 357 5.41 14.67 -1.79
C ASP A 357 4.27 14.31 -2.73
N LEU A 358 3.66 13.13 -2.57
CA LEU A 358 2.44 12.75 -3.26
C LEU A 358 1.31 13.78 -2.98
N THR A 359 1.11 14.11 -1.71
CA THR A 359 0.08 15.10 -1.30
C THR A 359 0.35 16.47 -1.92
N ALA A 360 1.60 16.92 -1.92
CA ALA A 360 1.99 18.17 -2.58
C ALA A 360 1.74 18.13 -4.08
N GLY A 361 2.02 16.98 -4.72
CA GLY A 361 1.74 16.72 -6.13
C GLY A 361 0.25 16.79 -6.46
N LEU A 362 -0.59 16.10 -5.67
CA LEU A 362 -2.05 16.12 -5.85
C LEU A 362 -2.64 17.53 -5.68
N ILE A 363 -2.12 18.32 -4.73
CA ILE A 363 -2.52 19.73 -4.58
C ILE A 363 -2.17 20.54 -5.84
N ARG A 364 -0.96 20.35 -6.41
CA ARG A 364 -0.57 21.00 -7.68
C ARG A 364 -1.50 20.63 -8.83
N ARG A 365 -1.95 19.35 -8.88
CA ARG A 365 -2.93 18.82 -9.85
C ARG A 365 -4.38 19.18 -9.52
N LYS A 366 -4.59 20.08 -8.53
CA LYS A 366 -5.90 20.64 -8.15
C LYS A 366 -6.90 19.64 -7.58
N TYR A 367 -6.43 18.53 -7.00
CA TYR A 367 -7.29 17.68 -6.19
C TYR A 367 -7.79 18.46 -4.96
N SER A 368 -9.06 18.30 -4.65
CA SER A 368 -9.65 18.85 -3.44
C SER A 368 -9.13 18.12 -2.19
N ASN A 369 -9.26 18.77 -1.03
CA ASN A 369 -8.89 18.13 0.24
C ASN A 369 -9.66 16.83 0.50
N ARG A 370 -10.91 16.73 0.04
CA ARG A 370 -11.73 15.53 0.16
C ARG A 370 -11.15 14.38 -0.67
N GLU A 371 -10.79 14.64 -1.92
CA GLU A 371 -10.19 13.65 -2.82
C GLU A 371 -8.83 13.18 -2.28
N ILE A 372 -7.99 14.10 -1.81
CA ILE A 372 -6.68 13.77 -1.22
C ILE A 372 -6.85 12.87 0.01
N ARG A 373 -7.77 13.18 0.93
CA ARG A 373 -8.07 12.32 2.08
C ARG A 373 -8.59 10.94 1.63
N GLY A 374 -9.40 10.91 0.58
CA GLY A 374 -9.86 9.69 -0.06
C GLY A 374 -8.69 8.82 -0.49
N ILE A 375 -7.80 9.37 -1.32
CA ILE A 375 -6.63 8.71 -1.89
C ILE A 375 -5.66 8.24 -0.79
N LEU A 376 -5.39 9.07 0.21
CA LEU A 376 -4.45 8.74 1.28
C LEU A 376 -4.91 7.54 2.13
N GLY A 377 -6.24 7.28 2.25
CA GLY A 377 -6.68 6.12 3.02
C GLY A 377 -8.18 5.92 3.17
N GLN A 378 -9.02 6.98 3.07
CA GLN A 378 -10.45 6.84 3.34
C GLN A 378 -11.16 5.98 2.29
N ASN A 379 -10.68 5.96 1.03
CA ASN A 379 -11.25 5.13 -0.01
C ASN A 379 -11.04 3.63 0.30
N PHE A 380 -9.81 3.22 0.63
CA PHE A 380 -9.53 1.84 1.07
C PHE A 380 -10.28 1.49 2.35
N LYS A 381 -10.31 2.38 3.35
CA LYS A 381 -11.08 2.17 4.58
C LYS A 381 -12.56 1.90 4.29
N ARG A 382 -13.17 2.67 3.39
CA ARG A 382 -14.58 2.50 2.96
C ARG A 382 -14.81 1.12 2.34
N VAL A 383 -13.91 0.69 1.46
CA VAL A 383 -14.05 -0.59 0.75
C VAL A 383 -13.83 -1.77 1.71
N LEU A 384 -12.82 -1.69 2.57
CA LEU A 384 -12.54 -2.73 3.57
C LEU A 384 -13.71 -2.88 4.56
N ALA A 385 -14.41 -1.79 4.92
CA ALA A 385 -15.61 -1.85 5.75
C ALA A 385 -16.77 -2.63 5.10
N ASN A 386 -16.81 -2.69 3.75
CA ASN A 386 -17.81 -3.47 3.01
C ASN A 386 -17.41 -4.95 2.85
N ILE A 387 -16.13 -5.27 3.05
CA ILE A 387 -15.58 -6.62 2.88
C ILE A 387 -15.50 -7.35 4.21
N TRP A 388 -14.83 -6.73 5.18
CA TRP A 388 -14.57 -7.35 6.49
C TRP A 388 -15.85 -7.55 7.27
N LYS A 389 -15.84 -8.59 8.10
CA LYS A 389 -16.86 -8.81 9.12
C LYS A 389 -16.29 -8.29 10.45
N ASP A 390 -16.97 -7.35 11.06
CA ASP A 390 -16.68 -6.87 12.42
C ASP A 390 -17.01 -7.93 13.49
#